data_bf63dc8c30b511f91697116aa9c6c576
#
_entry.id   bf63dc8c30b511f91697116aa9c6c576
#
_cell.length_a   1.000
_cell.length_b   1.000
_cell.length_c   1.000
_cell.angle_alpha   90.00
_cell.angle_beta   90.00
_cell.angle_gamma   90.00
#
_symmetry.space_group_name_H-M   'P 1'
#
loop_
_entity.id
_entity.type
_entity.pdbx_description
1 polymer ?
#
loop_
_entity_poly.entity_id
_entity_poly.type
_entity_poly.pdbx_seq_one_letter_code
_entity_poly.pdbx_strand_id
1 'polypeptide(L)' 'PVLELGSHISMTVQLTVHLHRLPKPGGWVASRMFTKHIVDGMHEEDGELYDEDGNLLAQSRQLAILL' A
#
# COMPACT_ATOMS: atom_id res chain seq x y z
N PRO A 1 15.68 19.71 6.66
CA PRO A 1 15.41 18.30 6.87
C PRO A 1 13.98 17.97 6.61
N VAL A 2 13.77 16.72 6.42
CA VAL A 2 12.44 16.19 6.12
C VAL A 2 11.42 16.56 7.20
N LEU A 3 11.86 16.72 8.39
CA LEU A 3 11.00 17.06 9.49
C LEU A 3 10.25 18.36 9.31
N GLU A 4 10.77 19.24 8.49
CA GLU A 4 10.12 20.50 8.22
C GLU A 4 8.89 20.37 7.37
N LEU A 5 8.76 19.27 6.68
CA LEU A 5 7.60 19.05 5.83
C LEU A 5 6.34 18.87 6.62
N GLY A 6 6.49 18.80 7.89
CA GLY A 6 5.38 18.67 8.73
C GLY A 6 5.79 18.00 9.99
N SER A 7 4.90 17.98 10.86
CA SER A 7 5.08 17.35 12.13
C SER A 7 4.88 15.85 12.06
N HIS A 8 4.73 15.30 10.84
CA HIS A 8 4.35 13.90 10.71
C HIS A 8 5.34 13.12 9.87
N ILE A 9 5.78 12.00 10.42
CA ILE A 9 6.61 11.03 9.72
C ILE A 9 5.85 9.71 9.76
N SER A 10 5.65 9.13 8.59
CA SER A 10 5.04 7.81 8.50
C SER A 10 6.13 6.76 8.48
N MET A 11 6.03 5.78 9.36
CA MET A 11 6.97 4.67 9.44
C MET A 11 6.22 3.37 9.24
N THR A 12 6.70 2.57 8.30
CA THR A 12 6.14 1.25 8.09
C THR A 12 6.60 0.33 9.22
N VAL A 13 5.62 -0.24 9.92
CA VAL A 13 5.88 -1.21 10.98
C VAL A 13 5.84 -2.62 10.43
N GLN A 14 4.93 -2.87 9.53
CA GLN A 14 4.74 -4.19 8.96
C GLN A 14 4.22 -4.06 7.53
N LEU A 15 4.77 -4.85 6.63
CA LEU A 15 4.33 -4.91 5.25
C LEU A 15 4.20 -6.37 4.85
N THR A 16 3.03 -6.73 4.34
CA THR A 16 2.76 -8.05 3.82
C THR A 16 2.29 -7.93 2.37
N VAL A 17 2.87 -8.75 1.51
CA VAL A 17 2.49 -8.78 0.10
C VAL A 17 2.13 -10.20 -0.28
N HIS A 18 0.96 -10.36 -0.90
CA HIS A 18 0.52 -11.63 -1.45
C HIS A 18 0.50 -11.50 -2.98
N LEU A 19 1.34 -12.27 -3.64
CA LEU A 19 1.38 -12.31 -5.09
C LEU A 19 0.50 -13.45 -5.58
N HIS A 20 -0.50 -13.12 -6.39
CA HIS A 20 -1.47 -14.10 -6.91
C HIS A 20 -1.14 -14.51 -8.33
N ARG A 21 -0.66 -13.57 -9.14
CA ARG A 21 -0.45 -13.78 -10.55
C ARG A 21 0.59 -12.79 -11.07
N LEU A 22 1.42 -13.22 -12.00
CA LEU A 22 2.38 -12.33 -12.64
C LEU A 22 1.71 -11.56 -13.78
N PRO A 23 2.02 -10.27 -13.94
CA PRO A 23 1.50 -9.51 -15.05
C PRO A 23 2.14 -9.95 -16.36
N LYS A 24 1.44 -9.70 -17.47
CA LYS A 24 1.99 -9.93 -18.81
C LYS A 24 3.08 -8.90 -19.08
N PRO A 25 4.19 -9.30 -19.71
CA PRO A 25 5.20 -8.35 -20.14
C PRO A 25 4.61 -7.28 -21.05
N GLY A 26 4.92 -6.02 -20.78
CA GLY A 26 4.43 -4.91 -21.59
C GLY A 26 3.00 -4.49 -21.33
N GLY A 27 2.28 -5.19 -20.48
CA GLY A 27 0.94 -4.81 -20.08
C GLY A 27 0.97 -3.71 -19.02
N TRP A 28 -0.12 -2.98 -18.88
CA TRP A 28 -0.23 -1.99 -17.82
C TRP A 28 -0.96 -2.59 -16.61
N VAL A 29 -0.73 -1.97 -15.46
CA VAL A 29 -1.26 -2.43 -14.19
C VAL A 29 -1.98 -1.27 -13.52
N ALA A 30 -3.18 -1.55 -13.00
CA ALA A 30 -3.93 -0.58 -12.22
C ALA A 30 -3.77 -0.89 -10.73
N SER A 31 -3.73 0.15 -9.92
CA SER A 31 -3.64 -0.01 -8.47
C SER A 31 -4.80 0.67 -7.77
N ARG A 32 -5.20 0.10 -6.64
CA ARG A 32 -6.18 0.69 -5.74
C ARG A 32 -5.58 0.68 -4.34
N MET A 33 -5.75 1.78 -3.64
CA MET A 33 -5.22 1.91 -2.28
C MET A 33 -6.33 2.33 -1.34
N PHE A 34 -6.34 1.73 -0.18
CA PHE A 34 -7.31 2.02 0.88
C PHE A 34 -6.57 2.32 2.17
N THR A 35 -6.98 3.36 2.86
CA THR A 35 -6.39 3.70 4.15
C THR A 35 -7.43 3.56 5.24
N LYS A 36 -7.03 2.97 6.35
CA LYS A 36 -7.89 2.78 7.50
C LYS A 36 -7.16 3.24 8.74
N HIS A 37 -7.77 4.15 9.47
CA HIS A 37 -7.24 4.58 10.76
C HIS A 37 -7.54 3.55 11.82
N ILE A 38 -6.54 3.27 12.65
CA ILE A 38 -6.71 2.37 13.77
C ILE A 38 -6.80 3.19 15.05
N VAL A 39 -5.70 3.41 15.75
CA VAL A 39 -5.67 4.22 16.97
C VAL A 39 -4.29 4.82 17.15
N ASP A 40 -4.24 5.95 17.87
CA ASP A 40 -2.98 6.56 18.29
C ASP A 40 -1.97 6.81 17.16
N GLY A 41 -2.47 7.33 16.05
CA GLY A 41 -1.61 7.63 14.92
C GLY A 41 -1.25 6.44 14.06
N MET A 42 -1.72 5.26 14.41
CA MET A 42 -1.52 4.08 13.57
C MET A 42 -2.55 4.04 12.46
N HIS A 43 -2.13 3.58 11.30
CA HIS A 43 -3.04 3.38 10.18
C HIS A 43 -2.63 2.15 9.38
N GLU A 44 -3.62 1.58 8.71
CA GLU A 44 -3.45 0.43 7.86
C GLU A 44 -3.75 0.84 6.43
N GLU A 45 -2.87 0.47 5.51
CA GLU A 45 -3.09 0.68 4.09
C GLU A 45 -3.16 -0.63 3.38
N ASP A 46 -4.24 -0.84 2.64
CA ASP A 46 -4.40 -2.00 1.79
C ASP A 46 -4.21 -1.58 0.35
N GLY A 47 -3.45 -2.35 -0.40
CA GLY A 47 -3.22 -2.11 -1.80
C GLY A 47 -3.64 -3.32 -2.63
N GLU A 48 -4.12 -3.05 -3.83
CA GLU A 48 -4.47 -4.08 -4.78
C GLU A 48 -3.92 -3.69 -6.15
N LEU A 49 -3.38 -4.67 -6.86
CA LEU A 49 -2.89 -4.49 -8.22
C LEU A 49 -3.68 -5.39 -9.15
N TYR A 50 -4.12 -4.82 -10.26
CA TYR A 50 -4.92 -5.52 -11.27
C TYR A 50 -4.24 -5.41 -12.63
N ASP A 51 -4.40 -6.45 -13.45
CA ASP A 51 -3.96 -6.37 -14.84
C ASP A 51 -5.00 -5.63 -15.69
N GLU A 52 -4.71 -5.45 -16.97
CA GLU A 52 -5.59 -4.75 -17.89
C GLU A 52 -6.93 -5.47 -18.14
N ASP A 53 -7.00 -6.75 -17.82
CA ASP A 53 -8.22 -7.53 -17.94
C ASP A 53 -9.04 -7.57 -16.64
N GLY A 54 -8.59 -6.86 -15.63
CA GLY A 54 -9.28 -6.80 -14.35
C GLY A 54 -8.97 -7.95 -13.40
N ASN A 55 -7.95 -8.75 -13.69
CA ASN A 55 -7.54 -9.83 -12.80
C ASN A 55 -6.67 -9.31 -11.67
N LEU A 56 -6.93 -9.78 -10.45
CA LEU A 56 -6.14 -9.41 -9.29
C LEU A 56 -4.75 -10.05 -9.38
N LEU A 57 -3.73 -9.23 -9.40
CA LEU A 57 -2.34 -9.69 -9.47
C LEU A 57 -1.72 -9.84 -8.08
N ALA A 58 -1.95 -8.87 -7.23
CA ALA A 58 -1.33 -8.85 -5.91
C ALA A 58 -2.16 -8.03 -4.94
N GLN A 59 -1.98 -8.34 -3.67
CA GLN A 59 -2.55 -7.59 -2.57
C GLN A 59 -1.45 -7.27 -1.58
N SER A 60 -1.54 -6.11 -0.95
CA SER A 60 -0.61 -5.73 0.10
C SER A 60 -1.35 -5.17 1.30
N ARG A 61 -0.76 -5.33 2.46
CA ARG A 61 -1.23 -4.71 3.68
C ARG A 61 -0.04 -4.12 4.41
N GLN A 62 -0.16 -2.86 4.74
CA GLN A 62 0.87 -2.13 5.43
C GLN A 62 0.31 -1.55 6.72
N LEU A 63 0.99 -1.81 7.81
CA LEU A 63 0.71 -1.14 9.07
C LEU A 63 1.78 -0.08 9.27
N ALA A 64 1.35 1.13 9.51
CA ALA A 64 2.26 2.25 9.68
C ALA A 64 1.89 3.08 10.89
N ILE A 65 2.87 3.79 11.40
CA ILE A 65 2.69 4.74 12.48
C ILE A 65 2.97 6.12 11.93
N LEU A 66 2.05 7.02 12.19
CA LEU A 66 2.21 8.42 11.86
C LEU A 66 2.71 9.13 13.11
N LEU A 67 3.91 9.64 13.02
CA LEU A 67 4.55 10.34 14.13
C LEU A 67 4.42 11.85 14.00
#